data_507ae32d9cc69baef011d15080edd27e
#
_entry.id   507ae32d9cc69baef011d15080edd27e
#
_cell.length_a   1.000
_cell.length_b   1.000
_cell.length_c   1.000
_cell.angle_alpha   90.00
_cell.angle_beta   90.00
_cell.angle_gamma   90.00
#
_symmetry.space_group_name_H-M   'P 1'
#
loop_
_entity.id
_entity.type
_entity.pdbx_description
1 polymer ?
#
loop_
_entity_poly.entity_id
_entity_poly.type
_entity_poly.pdbx_seq_one_letter_code
_entity_poly.pdbx_strand_id
1 'polypeptide(L)'
;MADGGGQLGYLGVSRSLSGRAWRERAACADLTRRHQLSLGLSEPLARALASRGIEDGQGGHYLNPTLKALFPDPSGFADMDRAAEILVNALEAKRRIVVFADYDVDGASSAALLVRWFRAMGQEIAIYVPDRITEGYGPSPAAFKRLRAEGAELVVTVDCGAAAHDALACAAELGLPVVVIDHHLMRPGEAPKVEALVNPNRPDCTSGQGHLAAAGVTFVLLAALNREARKRGLGSEPDLRGWLDLAAMGAICDVTRLTGFNRALAAQGLKVMSGWKNPGLMALRDVAKATGPASTFHVGFLLGPRINAGGRIGRSDLGARLLSTDDVEEAA
;
A
#
# COMPACT_ATOMS: atom_id res chain seq x y z
N MET A 1 -11.26 34.49 40.46
CA MET A 1 -9.79 34.43 40.37
C MET A 1 -9.45 32.98 40.05
N ALA A 2 -9.21 32.69 38.80
CA ALA A 2 -8.86 31.34 38.37
C ALA A 2 -7.35 31.17 38.50
N ASP A 3 -6.98 30.23 39.35
CA ASP A 3 -5.60 29.84 39.62
C ASP A 3 -4.92 29.35 38.32
N GLY A 4 -4.06 30.19 37.78
CA GLY A 4 -3.19 29.86 36.66
C GLY A 4 -2.01 29.02 37.13
N GLY A 5 -2.25 27.75 37.46
CA GLY A 5 -1.19 26.78 37.71
C GLY A 5 -0.35 26.60 36.46
N GLY A 6 0.72 27.39 36.33
CA GLY A 6 1.69 27.27 35.25
C GLY A 6 2.28 25.86 35.21
N GLN A 7 1.89 25.06 34.26
CA GLN A 7 2.42 23.71 34.04
C GLN A 7 3.92 23.86 33.78
N LEU A 8 4.74 23.51 34.77
CA LEU A 8 6.20 23.48 34.67
C LEU A 8 6.57 22.64 33.41
N GLY A 9 7.41 23.21 32.56
CA GLY A 9 7.91 22.45 31.39
C GLY A 9 8.61 21.17 31.83
N TYR A 10 8.59 20.14 30.97
CA TYR A 10 9.30 18.89 31.24
C TYR A 10 10.78 19.16 31.53
N LEU A 11 11.31 18.56 32.59
CA LEU A 11 12.65 18.81 33.14
C LEU A 11 12.87 20.29 33.53
N GLY A 12 11.80 21.02 33.88
CA GLY A 12 11.88 22.43 34.24
C GLY A 12 12.09 23.40 33.08
N VAL A 13 12.09 22.90 31.83
CA VAL A 13 12.34 23.72 30.64
C VAL A 13 11.04 24.36 30.14
N SER A 14 10.74 25.54 30.67
CA SER A 14 9.66 26.40 30.19
C SER A 14 10.01 27.16 28.90
N ARG A 15 11.31 27.37 28.63
CA ARG A 15 11.80 27.99 27.39
C ARG A 15 13.18 27.43 27.03
N SER A 16 13.25 26.67 25.95
CA SER A 16 14.50 26.13 25.39
C SER A 16 15.28 27.19 24.60
N LEU A 17 16.47 26.83 24.10
CA LEU A 17 17.26 27.71 23.23
C LEU A 17 16.49 28.11 21.94
N SER A 18 15.59 27.23 21.45
CA SER A 18 14.70 27.54 20.32
C SER A 18 13.41 28.30 20.71
N GLY A 19 13.32 28.78 21.94
CA GLY A 19 12.16 29.54 22.44
C GLY A 19 10.92 28.72 22.76
N ARG A 20 11.00 27.38 22.75
CA ARG A 20 9.86 26.47 22.94
C ARG A 20 9.86 25.86 24.34
N ALA A 21 8.68 25.69 24.92
CA ALA A 21 8.51 24.91 26.15
C ALA A 21 8.62 23.41 25.83
N TRP A 22 9.30 22.67 26.70
CA TRP A 22 9.27 21.21 26.59
C TRP A 22 8.04 20.69 27.33
N ARG A 23 7.31 19.85 26.65
CA ARG A 23 6.17 19.13 27.25
C ARG A 23 6.42 17.63 27.16
N GLU A 24 6.15 16.94 28.24
CA GLU A 24 6.19 15.49 28.25
C GLU A 24 5.05 14.95 27.38
N ARG A 25 5.37 14.04 26.47
CA ARG A 25 4.35 13.26 25.80
C ARG A 25 3.85 12.22 26.79
N ALA A 26 2.55 12.21 27.07
CA ALA A 26 1.96 11.25 27.99
C ALA A 26 2.39 9.82 27.65
N ALA A 27 2.94 9.12 28.62
CA ALA A 27 3.31 7.71 28.52
C ALA A 27 2.87 7.01 29.80
N CYS A 28 2.30 5.80 29.66
CA CYS A 28 1.96 4.98 30.82
C CYS A 28 3.24 4.50 31.49
N ALA A 29 3.44 4.86 32.77
CA ALA A 29 4.64 4.51 33.52
C ALA A 29 4.80 3.00 33.67
N ASP A 30 3.71 2.26 33.93
CA ASP A 30 3.72 0.81 34.03
C ASP A 30 4.11 0.13 32.71
N LEU A 31 3.58 0.62 31.58
CA LEU A 31 3.93 0.11 30.27
C LEU A 31 5.39 0.42 29.93
N THR A 32 5.88 1.62 30.27
CA THR A 32 7.29 1.99 30.15
C THR A 32 8.17 1.00 30.90
N ARG A 33 7.84 0.72 32.17
CA ARG A 33 8.60 -0.21 33.01
C ARG A 33 8.58 -1.64 32.44
N ARG A 34 7.42 -2.11 31.94
CA ARG A 34 7.33 -3.42 31.29
C ARG A 34 8.23 -3.49 30.06
N HIS A 35 8.24 -2.49 29.20
CA HIS A 35 9.15 -2.45 28.03
C HIS A 35 10.62 -2.42 28.43
N GLN A 36 10.99 -1.70 29.51
CA GLN A 36 12.36 -1.73 30.02
C GLN A 36 12.77 -3.15 30.44
N LEU A 37 11.93 -3.82 31.22
CA LEU A 37 12.23 -5.15 31.78
C LEU A 37 12.19 -6.24 30.71
N SER A 38 11.18 -6.25 29.84
CA SER A 38 10.97 -7.32 28.85
C SER A 38 11.93 -7.24 27.66
N LEU A 39 12.36 -6.01 27.29
CA LEU A 39 13.17 -5.76 26.09
C LEU A 39 14.60 -5.29 26.41
N GLY A 40 14.95 -5.08 27.68
CA GLY A 40 16.27 -4.56 28.07
C GLY A 40 16.53 -3.14 27.58
N LEU A 41 15.48 -2.32 27.42
CA LEU A 41 15.60 -0.99 26.84
C LEU A 41 15.95 0.07 27.88
N SER A 42 16.67 1.12 27.44
CA SER A 42 16.80 2.34 28.23
C SER A 42 15.44 3.01 28.45
N GLU A 43 15.29 3.76 29.54
CA GLU A 43 14.02 4.45 29.87
C GLU A 43 13.50 5.32 28.70
N PRO A 44 14.31 6.16 28.03
CA PRO A 44 13.82 6.98 26.93
C PRO A 44 13.22 6.18 25.76
N LEU A 45 13.81 5.03 25.41
CA LEU A 45 13.30 4.16 24.36
C LEU A 45 12.01 3.46 24.79
N ALA A 46 11.98 2.92 26.01
CA ALA A 46 10.77 2.29 26.57
C ALA A 46 9.61 3.29 26.65
N ARG A 47 9.88 4.52 27.10
CA ARG A 47 8.92 5.62 27.16
C ARG A 47 8.43 6.00 25.75
N ALA A 48 9.33 6.01 24.76
CA ALA A 48 8.97 6.28 23.37
C ALA A 48 8.02 5.21 22.81
N LEU A 49 8.19 3.94 23.15
CA LEU A 49 7.24 2.87 22.78
C LEU A 49 5.89 3.05 23.48
N ALA A 50 5.90 3.23 24.79
CA ALA A 50 4.69 3.42 25.57
C ALA A 50 3.88 4.65 25.10
N SER A 51 4.55 5.78 24.80
CA SER A 51 3.89 6.99 24.29
C SER A 51 3.30 6.83 22.88
N ARG A 52 3.67 5.79 22.15
CA ARG A 52 3.09 5.41 20.85
C ARG A 52 1.97 4.40 20.99
N GLY A 53 1.63 3.99 22.20
CA GLY A 53 0.60 3.00 22.46
C GLY A 53 1.01 1.58 22.05
N ILE A 54 2.33 1.28 22.00
CA ILE A 54 2.80 -0.07 21.73
C ILE A 54 2.57 -0.90 22.97
N GLU A 55 1.69 -1.88 22.87
CA GLU A 55 1.29 -2.74 23.98
C GLU A 55 2.41 -3.65 24.46
N ASP A 56 2.24 -4.20 25.67
CA ASP A 56 3.14 -5.19 26.22
C ASP A 56 3.22 -6.42 25.29
N GLY A 57 4.44 -6.96 25.11
CA GLY A 57 4.70 -8.04 24.17
C GLY A 57 4.85 -7.62 22.70
N GLN A 58 4.37 -6.45 22.29
CA GLN A 58 4.47 -5.98 20.88
C GLN A 58 5.78 -5.25 20.59
N GLY A 59 6.48 -4.77 21.62
CA GLY A 59 7.66 -3.91 21.45
C GLY A 59 8.78 -4.53 20.63
N GLY A 60 9.04 -5.84 20.77
CA GLY A 60 10.04 -6.56 20.00
C GLY A 60 9.74 -6.55 18.49
N HIS A 61 8.50 -6.82 18.10
CA HIS A 61 8.05 -6.78 16.70
C HIS A 61 8.03 -5.35 16.16
N TYR A 62 7.71 -4.37 17.01
CA TYR A 62 7.76 -2.97 16.60
C TYR A 62 9.19 -2.49 16.31
N LEU A 63 10.16 -2.89 17.13
CA LEU A 63 11.58 -2.53 16.96
C LEU A 63 12.25 -3.29 15.82
N ASN A 64 11.92 -4.56 15.64
CA ASN A 64 12.43 -5.40 14.58
C ASN A 64 11.29 -6.06 13.78
N PRO A 65 10.61 -5.31 12.92
CA PRO A 65 9.46 -5.79 12.15
C PRO A 65 9.95 -6.71 11.03
N THR A 66 9.61 -8.00 11.14
CA THR A 66 9.93 -9.00 10.12
C THR A 66 8.66 -9.46 9.41
N LEU A 67 8.76 -9.80 8.12
CA LEU A 67 7.63 -10.39 7.38
C LEU A 67 7.17 -11.68 8.03
N LYS A 68 8.09 -12.55 8.43
CA LYS A 68 7.75 -13.85 9.04
C LYS A 68 6.83 -13.72 10.25
N ALA A 69 7.01 -12.68 11.07
CA ALA A 69 6.25 -12.50 12.30
C ALA A 69 4.94 -11.72 12.09
N LEU A 70 4.87 -10.88 11.04
CA LEU A 70 3.80 -9.89 10.89
C LEU A 70 2.98 -10.03 9.60
N PHE A 71 3.35 -10.95 8.70
CA PHE A 71 2.58 -11.19 7.48
C PHE A 71 1.21 -11.78 7.84
N PRO A 72 0.10 -11.15 7.44
CA PRO A 72 -1.23 -11.63 7.74
C PRO A 72 -1.58 -12.84 6.88
N ASP A 73 -2.46 -13.71 7.40
CA ASP A 73 -3.06 -14.75 6.55
C ASP A 73 -3.93 -14.09 5.47
N PRO A 74 -3.65 -14.31 4.18
CA PRO A 74 -4.48 -13.77 3.10
C PRO A 74 -5.96 -14.17 3.22
N SER A 75 -6.27 -15.40 3.66
CA SER A 75 -7.65 -15.88 3.82
C SER A 75 -8.43 -15.16 4.93
N GLY A 76 -7.76 -14.38 5.79
CA GLY A 76 -8.40 -13.51 6.77
C GLY A 76 -9.05 -12.26 6.17
N PHE A 77 -8.73 -11.91 4.93
CA PHE A 77 -9.38 -10.80 4.22
C PHE A 77 -10.63 -11.28 3.49
N ALA A 78 -11.71 -10.55 3.63
CA ALA A 78 -12.94 -10.85 2.89
C ALA A 78 -12.67 -10.86 1.38
N ASP A 79 -13.22 -11.84 0.67
CA ASP A 79 -13.10 -12.07 -0.78
C ASP A 79 -11.66 -12.30 -1.32
N MET A 80 -10.62 -12.36 -0.50
CA MET A 80 -9.23 -12.50 -0.98
C MET A 80 -9.03 -13.81 -1.75
N ASP A 81 -9.51 -14.93 -1.23
CA ASP A 81 -9.37 -16.23 -1.90
C ASP A 81 -10.16 -16.27 -3.21
N ARG A 82 -11.36 -15.66 -3.22
CA ARG A 82 -12.18 -15.52 -4.42
C ARG A 82 -11.50 -14.63 -5.47
N ALA A 83 -10.91 -13.50 -5.05
CA ALA A 83 -10.15 -12.63 -5.93
C ALA A 83 -8.97 -13.38 -6.57
N ALA A 84 -8.23 -14.14 -5.76
CA ALA A 84 -7.10 -14.93 -6.25
C ALA A 84 -7.56 -16.01 -7.25
N GLU A 85 -8.66 -16.69 -6.97
CA GLU A 85 -9.23 -17.70 -7.89
C GLU A 85 -9.65 -17.08 -9.23
N ILE A 86 -10.36 -15.93 -9.22
CA ILE A 86 -10.79 -15.23 -10.43
C ILE A 86 -9.59 -14.81 -11.28
N LEU A 87 -8.57 -14.24 -10.64
CA LEU A 87 -7.38 -13.72 -11.33
C LEU A 87 -6.53 -14.87 -11.91
N VAL A 88 -6.40 -15.98 -11.22
CA VAL A 88 -5.70 -17.15 -11.73
C VAL A 88 -6.52 -17.83 -12.87
N ASN A 89 -7.85 -17.89 -12.76
CA ASN A 89 -8.71 -18.34 -13.89
C ASN A 89 -8.51 -17.46 -15.13
N ALA A 90 -8.40 -16.14 -14.93
CA ALA A 90 -8.18 -15.21 -16.04
C ALA A 90 -6.79 -15.36 -16.66
N LEU A 91 -5.76 -15.66 -15.85
CA LEU A 91 -4.41 -16.01 -16.33
C LEU A 91 -4.42 -17.28 -17.18
N GLU A 92 -5.03 -18.38 -16.70
CA GLU A 92 -5.11 -19.64 -17.43
C GLU A 92 -5.88 -19.50 -18.75
N ALA A 93 -6.97 -18.72 -18.73
CA ALA A 93 -7.78 -18.44 -19.91
C ALA A 93 -7.17 -17.38 -20.85
N LYS A 94 -6.00 -16.80 -20.51
CA LYS A 94 -5.34 -15.72 -21.25
C LYS A 94 -6.26 -14.52 -21.52
N ARG A 95 -7.16 -14.20 -20.58
CA ARG A 95 -8.10 -13.09 -20.71
C ARG A 95 -7.36 -11.76 -20.78
N ARG A 96 -7.94 -10.81 -21.51
CA ARG A 96 -7.44 -9.43 -21.58
C ARG A 96 -7.80 -8.69 -20.29
N ILE A 97 -6.82 -8.64 -19.38
CA ILE A 97 -6.95 -8.03 -18.06
C ILE A 97 -6.48 -6.57 -18.13
N VAL A 98 -7.22 -5.67 -17.50
CA VAL A 98 -6.82 -4.26 -17.31
C VAL A 98 -6.77 -3.96 -15.82
N VAL A 99 -5.64 -3.44 -15.35
CA VAL A 99 -5.52 -2.84 -14.02
C VAL A 99 -5.94 -1.37 -14.11
N PHE A 100 -7.03 -1.05 -13.46
CA PHE A 100 -7.52 0.32 -13.30
C PHE A 100 -6.99 0.86 -11.98
N ALA A 101 -6.05 1.80 -12.01
CA ALA A 101 -5.40 2.33 -10.81
C ALA A 101 -5.78 3.78 -10.53
N ASP A 102 -5.74 4.18 -9.25
CA ASP A 102 -5.67 5.59 -8.93
C ASP A 102 -4.34 6.19 -9.43
N TYR A 103 -4.33 7.52 -9.61
CA TYR A 103 -3.22 8.28 -10.20
C TYR A 103 -2.09 8.60 -9.22
N ASP A 104 -2.22 8.26 -7.94
CA ASP A 104 -1.22 8.55 -6.92
C ASP A 104 -0.20 7.41 -6.77
N VAL A 105 0.71 7.56 -5.79
CA VAL A 105 1.79 6.58 -5.58
C VAL A 105 1.27 5.24 -5.12
N ASP A 106 0.20 5.19 -4.33
CA ASP A 106 -0.33 3.93 -3.83
C ASP A 106 -1.00 3.14 -4.95
N GLY A 107 -1.84 3.82 -5.77
CA GLY A 107 -2.40 3.23 -6.98
C GLY A 107 -1.34 2.79 -7.99
N ALA A 108 -0.33 3.63 -8.25
CA ALA A 108 0.78 3.30 -9.15
C ALA A 108 1.59 2.09 -8.67
N SER A 109 1.89 2.02 -7.36
CA SER A 109 2.63 0.90 -6.75
C SER A 109 1.81 -0.39 -6.80
N SER A 110 0.50 -0.30 -6.53
CA SER A 110 -0.44 -1.43 -6.60
C SER A 110 -0.55 -1.98 -8.02
N ALA A 111 -0.69 -1.11 -9.01
CA ALA A 111 -0.69 -1.51 -10.43
C ALA A 111 0.62 -2.17 -10.83
N ALA A 112 1.76 -1.59 -10.46
CA ALA A 112 3.07 -2.14 -10.77
C ALA A 112 3.27 -3.54 -10.17
N LEU A 113 2.81 -3.77 -8.94
CA LEU A 113 2.86 -5.09 -8.28
C LEU A 113 2.08 -6.14 -9.09
N LEU A 114 0.85 -5.83 -9.53
CA LEU A 114 0.04 -6.75 -10.34
C LEU A 114 0.67 -6.99 -11.72
N VAL A 115 1.09 -5.94 -12.43
CA VAL A 115 1.73 -6.06 -13.75
C VAL A 115 2.96 -6.96 -13.68
N ARG A 116 3.83 -6.75 -12.67
CA ARG A 116 5.02 -7.58 -12.47
C ARG A 116 4.66 -9.04 -12.18
N TRP A 117 3.62 -9.28 -11.39
CA TRP A 117 3.18 -10.64 -11.09
C TRP A 117 2.68 -11.36 -12.35
N PHE A 118 1.77 -10.73 -13.10
CA PHE A 118 1.24 -11.33 -14.34
C PHE A 118 2.34 -11.54 -15.39
N ARG A 119 3.26 -10.57 -15.54
CA ARG A 119 4.42 -10.71 -16.43
C ARG A 119 5.31 -11.88 -16.02
N ALA A 120 5.60 -12.05 -14.74
CA ALA A 120 6.38 -13.19 -14.24
C ALA A 120 5.67 -14.53 -14.50
N MET A 121 4.33 -14.53 -14.54
CA MET A 121 3.51 -15.69 -14.90
C MET A 121 3.28 -15.81 -16.42
N GLY A 122 3.99 -15.04 -17.25
CA GLY A 122 3.95 -15.12 -18.71
C GLY A 122 2.75 -14.46 -19.38
N GLN A 123 2.14 -13.45 -18.74
CA GLN A 123 1.06 -12.67 -19.32
C GLN A 123 1.25 -11.17 -19.11
N GLU A 124 1.27 -10.39 -20.18
CA GLU A 124 1.19 -8.94 -20.09
C GLU A 124 -0.26 -8.51 -19.85
N ILE A 125 -0.44 -7.52 -18.98
CA ILE A 125 -1.74 -6.90 -18.68
C ILE A 125 -1.66 -5.40 -18.90
N ALA A 126 -2.78 -4.77 -19.26
CA ALA A 126 -2.83 -3.34 -19.52
C ALA A 126 -3.00 -2.54 -18.23
N ILE A 127 -2.48 -1.32 -18.23
CA ILE A 127 -2.70 -0.33 -17.16
C ILE A 127 -3.63 0.75 -17.71
N TYR A 128 -4.62 1.13 -16.92
CA TYR A 128 -5.46 2.28 -17.14
C TYR A 128 -5.50 3.14 -15.88
N VAL A 129 -5.15 4.42 -16.04
CA VAL A 129 -5.24 5.42 -14.96
C VAL A 129 -6.08 6.57 -15.51
N PRO A 130 -7.19 6.95 -14.85
CA PRO A 130 -8.03 8.04 -15.32
C PRO A 130 -7.27 9.37 -15.30
N ASP A 131 -7.51 10.21 -16.30
CA ASP A 131 -6.99 11.56 -16.28
C ASP A 131 -7.74 12.39 -15.23
N ARG A 132 -6.99 12.89 -14.25
CA ARG A 132 -7.56 13.61 -13.10
C ARG A 132 -8.38 14.83 -13.50
N ILE A 133 -8.02 15.51 -14.61
CA ILE A 133 -8.63 16.77 -15.03
C ILE A 133 -9.90 16.48 -15.84
N THR A 134 -9.85 15.52 -16.75
CA THR A 134 -10.92 15.23 -17.70
C THR A 134 -11.87 14.13 -17.26
N GLU A 135 -11.39 13.15 -16.49
CA GLU A 135 -12.15 11.96 -16.06
C GLU A 135 -12.48 11.99 -14.55
N GLY A 136 -11.69 12.72 -13.74
CA GLY A 136 -11.88 12.81 -12.30
C GLY A 136 -11.19 11.68 -11.52
N TYR A 137 -11.71 11.37 -10.33
CA TYR A 137 -11.17 10.37 -9.43
C TYR A 137 -11.89 9.02 -9.58
N GLY A 138 -11.13 7.95 -9.71
CA GLY A 138 -11.62 6.57 -9.65
C GLY A 138 -12.43 6.14 -10.88
N PRO A 139 -13.07 4.96 -10.80
CA PRO A 139 -13.85 4.41 -11.90
C PRO A 139 -15.08 5.25 -12.26
N SER A 140 -15.34 5.37 -13.55
CA SER A 140 -16.54 6.01 -14.10
C SER A 140 -17.25 5.10 -15.10
N PRO A 141 -18.58 5.28 -15.32
CA PRO A 141 -19.30 4.53 -16.36
C PRO A 141 -18.69 4.70 -17.75
N ALA A 142 -18.18 5.91 -18.07
CA ALA A 142 -17.54 6.19 -19.35
C ALA A 142 -16.24 5.40 -19.52
N ALA A 143 -15.43 5.30 -18.45
CA ALA A 143 -14.19 4.52 -18.47
C ALA A 143 -14.47 3.02 -18.69
N PHE A 144 -15.44 2.43 -18.00
CA PHE A 144 -15.79 1.02 -18.22
C PHE A 144 -16.36 0.72 -19.61
N LYS A 145 -17.19 1.62 -20.16
CA LYS A 145 -17.67 1.52 -21.54
C LYS A 145 -16.50 1.52 -22.54
N ARG A 146 -15.52 2.42 -22.33
CA ARG A 146 -14.31 2.49 -23.15
C ARG A 146 -13.48 1.21 -23.04
N LEU A 147 -13.18 0.77 -21.82
CA LEU A 147 -12.40 -0.45 -21.61
C LEU A 147 -13.07 -1.69 -22.23
N ARG A 148 -14.40 -1.80 -22.10
CA ARG A 148 -15.16 -2.89 -22.73
C ARG A 148 -15.07 -2.83 -24.25
N ALA A 149 -15.22 -1.64 -24.85
CA ALA A 149 -15.09 -1.44 -26.29
C ALA A 149 -13.67 -1.75 -26.81
N GLU A 150 -12.66 -1.47 -26.01
CA GLU A 150 -11.25 -1.81 -26.27
C GLU A 150 -10.94 -3.30 -26.05
N GLY A 151 -11.92 -4.11 -25.64
CA GLY A 151 -11.84 -5.55 -25.50
C GLY A 151 -11.38 -6.04 -24.14
N ALA A 152 -11.48 -5.26 -23.07
CA ALA A 152 -11.25 -5.75 -21.72
C ALA A 152 -12.24 -6.88 -21.37
N GLU A 153 -11.73 -7.96 -20.78
CA GLU A 153 -12.52 -9.12 -20.35
C GLU A 153 -12.57 -9.27 -18.82
N LEU A 154 -11.67 -8.57 -18.12
CA LEU A 154 -11.64 -8.46 -16.67
C LEU A 154 -10.94 -7.13 -16.30
N VAL A 155 -11.51 -6.41 -15.34
CA VAL A 155 -10.86 -5.22 -14.77
C VAL A 155 -10.52 -5.50 -13.31
N VAL A 156 -9.31 -5.11 -12.91
CA VAL A 156 -8.91 -5.09 -11.50
C VAL A 156 -8.71 -3.63 -11.10
N THR A 157 -9.57 -3.11 -10.23
CA THR A 157 -9.34 -1.76 -9.70
C THR A 157 -8.41 -1.85 -8.50
N VAL A 158 -7.46 -0.92 -8.40
CA VAL A 158 -6.54 -0.81 -7.27
C VAL A 158 -6.54 0.60 -6.70
N ASP A 159 -6.58 0.70 -5.37
CA ASP A 159 -6.62 1.97 -4.64
C ASP A 159 -7.84 2.85 -4.98
N CYS A 160 -8.88 2.24 -5.50
CA CYS A 160 -10.16 2.87 -5.83
C CYS A 160 -11.22 1.81 -6.10
N GLY A 161 -12.47 2.22 -6.12
CA GLY A 161 -13.57 1.37 -6.56
C GLY A 161 -14.54 0.97 -5.47
N ALA A 162 -14.14 0.90 -4.21
CA ALA A 162 -15.03 0.45 -3.12
C ALA A 162 -16.32 1.29 -2.97
N ALA A 163 -16.27 2.57 -3.37
CA ALA A 163 -17.43 3.49 -3.34
C ALA A 163 -17.97 3.85 -4.74
N ALA A 164 -17.49 3.22 -5.82
CA ALA A 164 -17.84 3.58 -7.19
C ALA A 164 -19.11 2.84 -7.70
N HIS A 165 -20.21 2.93 -6.96
CA HIS A 165 -21.44 2.14 -7.18
C HIS A 165 -21.98 2.24 -8.61
N ASP A 166 -22.15 3.47 -9.13
CA ASP A 166 -22.72 3.69 -10.48
C ASP A 166 -21.83 3.13 -11.58
N ALA A 167 -20.51 3.31 -11.42
CA ALA A 167 -19.54 2.77 -12.37
C ALA A 167 -19.55 1.24 -12.37
N LEU A 168 -19.55 0.62 -11.18
CA LEU A 168 -19.56 -0.84 -11.05
C LEU A 168 -20.89 -1.45 -11.51
N ALA A 169 -22.01 -0.77 -11.28
CA ALA A 169 -23.30 -1.18 -11.85
C ALA A 169 -23.26 -1.16 -13.39
N CYS A 170 -22.69 -0.10 -14.00
CA CYS A 170 -22.49 -0.04 -15.43
C CYS A 170 -21.57 -1.16 -15.95
N ALA A 171 -20.50 -1.50 -15.23
CA ALA A 171 -19.62 -2.62 -15.61
C ALA A 171 -20.39 -3.94 -15.62
N ALA A 172 -21.24 -4.18 -14.61
CA ALA A 172 -22.09 -5.36 -14.54
C ALA A 172 -23.10 -5.45 -15.72
N GLU A 173 -23.73 -4.32 -16.09
CA GLU A 173 -24.62 -4.22 -17.27
C GLU A 173 -23.89 -4.52 -18.59
N LEU A 174 -22.61 -4.16 -18.68
CA LEU A 174 -21.76 -4.45 -19.83
C LEU A 174 -21.24 -5.89 -19.87
N GLY A 175 -21.54 -6.70 -18.86
CA GLY A 175 -20.95 -8.03 -18.70
C GLY A 175 -19.43 -7.98 -18.54
N LEU A 176 -18.89 -6.91 -17.95
CA LEU A 176 -17.46 -6.73 -17.67
C LEU A 176 -17.21 -7.04 -16.19
N PRO A 177 -16.64 -8.20 -15.85
CA PRO A 177 -16.34 -8.56 -14.47
C PRO A 177 -15.28 -7.63 -13.87
N VAL A 178 -15.46 -7.28 -12.59
CA VAL A 178 -14.56 -6.40 -11.87
C VAL A 178 -14.15 -7.03 -10.54
N VAL A 179 -12.84 -7.02 -10.24
CA VAL A 179 -12.26 -7.31 -8.94
C VAL A 179 -11.76 -5.99 -8.35
N VAL A 180 -12.19 -5.67 -7.14
CA VAL A 180 -11.81 -4.42 -6.45
C VAL A 180 -10.80 -4.74 -5.35
N ILE A 181 -9.65 -4.06 -5.38
CA ILE A 181 -8.59 -4.09 -4.35
C ILE A 181 -8.43 -2.67 -3.81
N ASP A 182 -8.98 -2.44 -2.63
CA ASP A 182 -9.07 -1.09 -2.08
C ASP A 182 -8.77 -1.10 -0.57
N HIS A 183 -8.60 0.06 0.03
CA HIS A 183 -8.40 0.22 1.47
C HIS A 183 -9.20 1.39 2.07
N HIS A 184 -9.92 2.12 1.25
CA HIS A 184 -10.72 3.25 1.70
C HIS A 184 -11.84 2.81 2.66
N LEU A 185 -12.19 3.70 3.60
CA LEU A 185 -13.24 3.42 4.58
C LEU A 185 -14.60 3.17 3.90
N MET A 186 -15.28 2.14 4.36
CA MET A 186 -16.61 1.77 3.86
C MET A 186 -17.64 1.86 4.99
N ARG A 187 -18.87 2.23 4.63
CA ARG A 187 -20.01 2.21 5.55
C ARG A 187 -20.75 0.87 5.48
N PRO A 188 -21.40 0.44 6.57
CA PRO A 188 -22.26 -0.75 6.54
C PRO A 188 -23.33 -0.64 5.46
N GLY A 189 -23.52 -1.72 4.68
CA GLY A 189 -24.52 -1.78 3.61
C GLY A 189 -24.10 -1.11 2.28
N GLU A 190 -22.91 -0.55 2.19
CA GLU A 190 -22.41 0.14 1.00
C GLU A 190 -21.51 -0.73 0.08
N ALA A 191 -21.43 -2.04 0.29
CA ALA A 191 -20.61 -2.87 -0.60
C ALA A 191 -21.23 -2.95 -2.01
N PRO A 192 -20.48 -2.56 -3.06
CA PRO A 192 -20.96 -2.69 -4.44
C PRO A 192 -21.03 -4.16 -4.85
N LYS A 193 -21.89 -4.45 -5.83
CA LYS A 193 -21.98 -5.79 -6.43
C LYS A 193 -20.87 -5.96 -7.46
N VAL A 194 -19.86 -6.73 -7.11
CA VAL A 194 -18.70 -7.04 -7.96
C VAL A 194 -18.33 -8.51 -7.82
N GLU A 195 -17.42 -8.98 -8.67
CA GLU A 195 -16.95 -10.37 -8.60
C GLU A 195 -16.22 -10.69 -7.30
N ALA A 196 -15.39 -9.77 -6.83
CA ALA A 196 -14.75 -9.81 -5.52
C ALA A 196 -14.38 -8.39 -5.06
N LEU A 197 -14.52 -8.12 -3.77
CA LEU A 197 -14.13 -6.86 -3.15
C LEU A 197 -13.18 -7.13 -1.97
N VAL A 198 -11.89 -6.96 -2.20
CA VAL A 198 -10.87 -7.07 -1.15
C VAL A 198 -10.61 -5.68 -0.58
N ASN A 199 -11.12 -5.44 0.61
CA ASN A 199 -10.90 -4.20 1.34
C ASN A 199 -10.88 -4.50 2.84
N PRO A 200 -9.77 -4.28 3.57
CA PRO A 200 -9.68 -4.57 5.00
C PRO A 200 -10.57 -3.65 5.86
N ASN A 201 -11.09 -2.56 5.30
CA ASN A 201 -12.02 -1.64 5.94
C ASN A 201 -13.50 -1.95 5.63
N ARG A 202 -13.78 -3.09 4.98
CA ARG A 202 -15.15 -3.61 4.89
C ARG A 202 -15.68 -3.99 6.28
N PRO A 203 -16.95 -3.70 6.59
CA PRO A 203 -17.53 -4.03 7.90
C PRO A 203 -17.52 -5.54 8.24
N ASP A 204 -17.51 -6.41 7.24
CA ASP A 204 -17.48 -7.87 7.35
C ASP A 204 -16.06 -8.46 7.25
N CYS A 205 -15.03 -7.64 7.05
CA CYS A 205 -13.65 -8.09 7.00
C CYS A 205 -13.06 -8.27 8.41
N THR A 206 -12.56 -9.46 8.71
CA THR A 206 -12.01 -9.81 10.03
C THR A 206 -10.48 -9.80 10.07
N SER A 207 -9.82 -9.37 9.01
CA SER A 207 -8.34 -9.38 8.92
C SER A 207 -7.63 -8.52 9.98
N GLY A 208 -8.31 -7.50 10.53
CA GLY A 208 -7.68 -6.52 11.43
C GLY A 208 -6.64 -5.61 10.75
N GLN A 209 -6.57 -5.60 9.42
CA GLN A 209 -5.55 -4.91 8.64
C GLN A 209 -6.02 -3.58 8.04
N GLY A 210 -7.04 -2.95 8.58
CA GLY A 210 -7.61 -1.68 8.08
C GLY A 210 -6.64 -0.49 8.04
N HIS A 211 -5.41 -0.67 8.48
CA HIS A 211 -4.34 0.34 8.41
C HIS A 211 -3.41 0.18 7.20
N LEU A 212 -3.63 -0.83 6.35
CA LEU A 212 -2.83 -1.02 5.14
C LEU A 212 -3.22 -0.01 4.07
N ALA A 213 -2.24 0.45 3.30
CA ALA A 213 -2.41 1.09 2.02
C ALA A 213 -2.80 0.05 0.95
N ALA A 214 -3.33 0.46 -0.20
CA ALA A 214 -3.73 -0.45 -1.26
C ALA A 214 -2.56 -1.30 -1.78
N ALA A 215 -1.34 -0.76 -1.86
CA ALA A 215 -0.15 -1.53 -2.20
C ALA A 215 0.16 -2.64 -1.18
N GLY A 216 -0.14 -2.41 0.10
CA GLY A 216 -0.05 -3.43 1.14
C GLY A 216 -1.08 -4.53 0.96
N VAL A 217 -2.34 -4.18 0.66
CA VAL A 217 -3.42 -5.14 0.36
C VAL A 217 -3.08 -5.93 -0.91
N THR A 218 -2.62 -5.24 -1.95
CA THR A 218 -2.18 -5.86 -3.21
C THR A 218 -1.03 -6.84 -2.97
N PHE A 219 -0.06 -6.49 -2.13
CA PHE A 219 1.05 -7.40 -1.80
C PHE A 219 0.58 -8.68 -1.10
N VAL A 220 -0.44 -8.60 -0.23
CA VAL A 220 -1.11 -9.77 0.35
C VAL A 220 -1.83 -10.58 -0.72
N LEU A 221 -2.52 -9.91 -1.67
CA LEU A 221 -3.14 -10.57 -2.82
C LEU A 221 -2.12 -11.35 -3.66
N LEU A 222 -0.93 -10.78 -3.92
CA LEU A 222 0.12 -11.51 -4.65
C LEU A 222 0.53 -12.82 -3.94
N ALA A 223 0.55 -12.83 -2.61
CA ALA A 223 0.80 -14.06 -1.86
C ALA A 223 -0.34 -15.07 -2.00
N ALA A 224 -1.61 -14.60 -2.04
CA ALA A 224 -2.76 -15.45 -2.35
C ALA A 224 -2.70 -15.99 -3.78
N LEU A 225 -2.32 -15.17 -4.75
CA LEU A 225 -2.12 -15.58 -6.14
C LEU A 225 -1.02 -16.65 -6.26
N ASN A 226 0.13 -16.46 -5.61
CA ASN A 226 1.18 -17.48 -5.58
C ASN A 226 0.68 -18.80 -4.98
N ARG A 227 -0.11 -18.71 -3.89
CA ARG A 227 -0.70 -19.90 -3.26
C ARG A 227 -1.66 -20.62 -4.20
N GLU A 228 -2.54 -19.89 -4.88
CA GLU A 228 -3.51 -20.47 -5.81
C GLU A 228 -2.83 -21.04 -7.08
N ALA A 229 -1.84 -20.33 -7.64
CA ALA A 229 -1.04 -20.80 -8.77
C ALA A 229 -0.30 -22.10 -8.45
N ARG A 230 0.29 -22.19 -7.25
CA ARG A 230 0.96 -23.41 -6.76
C ARG A 230 0.00 -24.57 -6.60
N LYS A 231 -1.18 -24.32 -6.04
CA LYS A 231 -2.25 -25.33 -5.90
C LYS A 231 -2.68 -25.91 -7.23
N ARG A 232 -2.64 -25.11 -8.32
CA ARG A 232 -2.96 -25.55 -9.69
C ARG A 232 -1.78 -26.06 -10.50
N GLY A 233 -0.58 -25.99 -9.96
CA GLY A 233 0.63 -26.46 -10.65
C GLY A 233 1.02 -25.62 -11.88
N LEU A 234 0.73 -24.31 -11.84
CA LEU A 234 0.97 -23.41 -13.00
C LEU A 234 2.44 -23.03 -13.23
N GLY A 235 3.36 -23.56 -12.45
CA GLY A 235 4.79 -23.32 -12.61
C GLY A 235 5.39 -22.48 -11.48
N SER A 236 6.58 -21.92 -11.72
CA SER A 236 7.33 -21.17 -10.72
C SER A 236 6.73 -19.78 -10.51
N GLU A 237 6.01 -19.62 -9.43
CA GLU A 237 5.56 -18.32 -8.96
C GLU A 237 6.74 -17.41 -8.57
N PRO A 238 6.61 -16.07 -8.75
CA PRO A 238 7.69 -15.12 -8.48
C PRO A 238 8.01 -14.99 -6.98
N ASP A 239 9.28 -14.70 -6.66
CA ASP A 239 9.69 -14.30 -5.33
C ASP A 239 9.26 -12.85 -5.04
N LEU A 240 8.19 -12.69 -4.29
CA LEU A 240 7.59 -11.39 -3.97
C LEU A 240 8.52 -10.50 -3.12
N ARG A 241 9.51 -11.08 -2.44
CA ARG A 241 10.42 -10.30 -1.57
C ARG A 241 11.20 -9.24 -2.34
N GLY A 242 11.46 -9.49 -3.63
CA GLY A 242 12.12 -8.53 -4.52
C GLY A 242 11.29 -7.26 -4.81
N TRP A 243 9.98 -7.29 -4.56
CA TRP A 243 9.05 -6.19 -4.84
C TRP A 243 8.52 -5.48 -3.58
N LEU A 244 9.15 -5.73 -2.43
CA LEU A 244 8.82 -5.05 -1.18
C LEU A 244 9.07 -3.54 -1.22
N ASP A 245 9.98 -3.08 -2.08
CA ASP A 245 10.23 -1.67 -2.34
C ASP A 245 8.98 -0.95 -2.85
N LEU A 246 8.22 -1.57 -3.77
CA LEU A 246 6.96 -1.04 -4.28
C LEU A 246 5.87 -1.02 -3.19
N ALA A 247 5.72 -2.11 -2.44
CA ALA A 247 4.76 -2.14 -1.33
C ALA A 247 5.08 -1.11 -0.24
N ALA A 248 6.37 -0.91 0.08
CA ALA A 248 6.80 0.12 1.02
C ALA A 248 6.54 1.53 0.47
N MET A 249 6.66 1.72 -0.84
CA MET A 249 6.44 3.01 -1.47
C MET A 249 4.99 3.47 -1.30
N GLY A 250 4.00 2.62 -1.62
CA GLY A 250 2.59 2.91 -1.38
C GLY A 250 2.33 3.20 0.11
N ALA A 251 2.72 2.28 1.00
CA ALA A 251 2.49 2.41 2.44
C ALA A 251 3.06 3.71 3.05
N ILE A 252 4.23 4.18 2.59
CA ILE A 252 4.85 5.41 3.09
C ILE A 252 4.20 6.65 2.48
N CYS A 253 3.91 6.65 1.18
CA CYS A 253 3.37 7.82 0.47
C CYS A 253 1.90 8.07 0.79
N ASP A 254 1.12 7.04 1.04
CA ASP A 254 -0.28 7.14 1.48
C ASP A 254 -0.41 7.59 2.96
N VAL A 255 0.72 7.79 3.66
CA VAL A 255 0.77 8.29 5.04
C VAL A 255 0.00 7.40 6.03
N THR A 256 -0.14 6.13 5.72
CA THR A 256 -0.79 5.15 6.61
C THR A 256 0.01 4.91 7.88
N ARG A 257 -0.64 4.37 8.91
CA ARG A 257 0.04 4.07 10.17
C ARG A 257 1.07 2.96 9.97
N LEU A 258 2.35 3.25 10.23
CA LEU A 258 3.44 2.27 10.17
C LEU A 258 3.48 1.41 11.44
N THR A 259 2.45 0.59 11.62
CA THR A 259 2.30 -0.42 12.68
C THR A 259 2.12 -1.81 12.08
N GLY A 260 2.27 -2.86 12.87
CA GLY A 260 2.04 -4.23 12.40
C GLY A 260 2.72 -4.55 11.08
N PHE A 261 1.98 -5.17 10.18
CA PHE A 261 2.48 -5.58 8.87
C PHE A 261 2.90 -4.38 7.99
N ASN A 262 2.19 -3.25 8.06
CA ASN A 262 2.56 -2.04 7.31
C ASN A 262 3.96 -1.52 7.70
N ARG A 263 4.31 -1.64 8.99
CA ARG A 263 5.66 -1.33 9.46
C ARG A 263 6.69 -2.32 8.93
N ALA A 264 6.34 -3.60 8.82
CA ALA A 264 7.23 -4.60 8.24
C ALA A 264 7.47 -4.32 6.74
N LEU A 265 6.41 -3.99 5.99
CA LEU A 265 6.52 -3.59 4.58
C LEU A 265 7.47 -2.41 4.43
N ALA A 266 7.27 -1.33 5.19
CA ALA A 266 8.12 -0.14 5.14
C ALA A 266 9.57 -0.48 5.51
N ALA A 267 9.82 -1.20 6.61
CA ALA A 267 11.16 -1.48 7.09
C ALA A 267 11.94 -2.44 6.17
N GLN A 268 11.29 -3.51 5.67
CA GLN A 268 11.94 -4.47 4.78
C GLN A 268 12.02 -3.93 3.35
N GLY A 269 10.99 -3.21 2.89
CA GLY A 269 10.99 -2.61 1.56
C GLY A 269 12.04 -1.52 1.39
N LEU A 270 12.30 -0.69 2.41
CA LEU A 270 13.41 0.27 2.37
C LEU A 270 14.78 -0.42 2.26
N LYS A 271 14.96 -1.62 2.85
CA LYS A 271 16.19 -2.41 2.67
C LYS A 271 16.32 -2.89 1.22
N VAL A 272 15.23 -3.40 0.62
CA VAL A 272 15.20 -3.81 -0.79
C VAL A 272 15.45 -2.62 -1.70
N MET A 273 14.75 -1.51 -1.47
CA MET A 273 14.90 -0.26 -2.22
C MET A 273 16.33 0.29 -2.18
N SER A 274 17.06 0.11 -1.07
CA SER A 274 18.44 0.54 -0.94
C SER A 274 19.40 -0.14 -1.94
N GLY A 275 18.98 -1.26 -2.53
CA GLY A 275 19.68 -1.93 -3.62
C GLY A 275 19.44 -1.29 -4.99
N TRP A 276 18.44 -0.41 -5.12
CA TRP A 276 18.06 0.32 -6.33
C TRP A 276 17.96 -0.56 -7.59
N LYS A 277 17.39 -1.77 -7.44
CA LYS A 277 17.30 -2.76 -8.53
C LYS A 277 16.09 -2.52 -9.46
N ASN A 278 15.05 -1.83 -8.99
CA ASN A 278 13.93 -1.45 -9.84
C ASN A 278 14.37 -0.28 -10.74
N PRO A 279 14.31 -0.40 -12.08
CA PRO A 279 14.79 0.64 -13.01
C PRO A 279 14.08 1.99 -12.78
N GLY A 280 12.78 2.00 -12.56
CA GLY A 280 12.02 3.22 -12.31
C GLY A 280 12.41 3.91 -11.01
N LEU A 281 12.63 3.16 -9.93
CA LEU A 281 13.12 3.72 -8.66
C LEU A 281 14.56 4.23 -8.77
N MET A 282 15.38 3.55 -9.57
CA MET A 282 16.75 4.01 -9.86
C MET A 282 16.74 5.33 -10.63
N ALA A 283 15.94 5.44 -11.68
CA ALA A 283 15.79 6.67 -12.46
C ALA A 283 15.29 7.83 -11.58
N LEU A 284 14.26 7.59 -10.76
CA LEU A 284 13.76 8.59 -9.81
C LEU A 284 14.82 9.03 -8.79
N ARG A 285 15.62 8.10 -8.26
CA ARG A 285 16.75 8.40 -7.36
C ARG A 285 17.73 9.37 -8.02
N ASP A 286 18.10 9.07 -9.26
CA ASP A 286 19.12 9.83 -9.98
C ASP A 286 18.61 11.25 -10.32
N VAL A 287 17.39 11.40 -10.80
CA VAL A 287 16.74 12.70 -11.02
C VAL A 287 16.56 13.48 -9.71
N ALA A 288 16.23 12.79 -8.61
CA ALA A 288 16.10 13.40 -7.30
C ALA A 288 17.44 13.68 -6.62
N LYS A 289 18.56 13.21 -7.19
CA LYS A 289 19.90 13.28 -6.59
C LYS A 289 19.93 12.72 -5.16
N ALA A 290 19.14 11.68 -4.91
CA ALA A 290 19.07 11.04 -3.62
C ALA A 290 20.32 10.19 -3.39
N THR A 291 20.97 10.35 -2.24
CA THR A 291 22.23 9.68 -1.89
C THR A 291 22.05 8.78 -0.67
N GLY A 292 22.86 7.74 -0.58
CA GLY A 292 22.86 6.79 0.53
C GLY A 292 21.71 5.79 0.47
N PRO A 293 21.48 5.04 1.58
CA PRO A 293 20.41 4.07 1.68
C PRO A 293 19.03 4.73 1.61
N ALA A 294 18.06 4.02 1.04
CA ALA A 294 16.67 4.50 0.99
C ALA A 294 16.10 4.70 2.40
N SER A 295 15.34 5.76 2.57
CA SER A 295 14.71 6.12 3.83
C SER A 295 13.28 6.60 3.59
N THR A 296 12.48 6.69 4.65
CA THR A 296 11.12 7.26 4.58
C THR A 296 11.11 8.69 4.05
N PHE A 297 12.18 9.47 4.32
CA PHE A 297 12.35 10.81 3.76
C PHE A 297 12.51 10.77 2.23
N HIS A 298 13.37 9.88 1.71
CA HIS A 298 13.54 9.73 0.27
C HIS A 298 12.22 9.36 -0.39
N VAL A 299 11.50 8.39 0.14
CA VAL A 299 10.22 7.94 -0.41
C VAL A 299 9.15 9.03 -0.33
N GLY A 300 8.88 9.57 0.85
CA GLY A 300 7.76 10.48 1.09
C GLY A 300 7.97 11.90 0.55
N PHE A 301 9.24 12.38 0.43
CA PHE A 301 9.52 13.77 0.08
C PHE A 301 10.32 13.96 -1.22
N LEU A 302 10.98 12.92 -1.72
CA LEU A 302 11.74 13.01 -2.97
C LEU A 302 11.11 12.19 -4.10
N LEU A 303 10.84 10.91 -3.91
CA LEU A 303 10.36 10.02 -4.96
C LEU A 303 8.84 10.15 -5.16
N GLY A 304 8.05 10.00 -4.10
CA GLY A 304 6.60 10.05 -4.16
C GLY A 304 6.03 11.32 -4.79
N PRO A 305 6.46 12.53 -4.40
CA PRO A 305 5.99 13.76 -5.02
C PRO A 305 6.24 13.84 -6.54
N ARG A 306 7.29 13.21 -7.05
CA ARG A 306 7.60 13.16 -8.48
C ARG A 306 6.65 12.28 -9.25
N ILE A 307 6.30 11.11 -8.69
CA ILE A 307 5.27 10.24 -9.28
C ILE A 307 3.91 10.96 -9.31
N ASN A 308 3.51 11.55 -8.19
CA ASN A 308 2.26 12.31 -8.10
C ASN A 308 2.22 13.52 -9.05
N ALA A 309 3.37 14.15 -9.34
CA ALA A 309 3.47 15.24 -10.30
C ALA A 309 3.34 14.74 -11.74
N GLY A 310 3.91 13.58 -12.08
CA GLY A 310 3.85 12.98 -13.41
C GLY A 310 2.41 12.82 -13.91
N GLY A 311 1.51 12.34 -13.06
CA GLY A 311 0.09 12.22 -13.37
C GLY A 311 -0.67 13.53 -13.53
N ARG A 312 -0.04 14.69 -13.25
CA ARG A 312 -0.68 16.04 -13.39
C ARG A 312 -0.21 16.81 -14.61
N ILE A 313 0.98 16.52 -15.14
CA ILE A 313 1.62 17.30 -16.21
C ILE A 313 1.92 16.46 -17.46
N GLY A 314 1.68 15.16 -17.43
CA GLY A 314 1.97 14.23 -18.49
C GLY A 314 0.82 13.24 -18.72
N ARG A 315 1.18 12.00 -18.96
CA ARG A 315 0.21 10.90 -19.02
C ARG A 315 -0.08 10.42 -17.62
N SER A 316 -1.35 10.17 -17.31
CA SER A 316 -1.79 9.71 -16.00
C SER A 316 -1.15 8.37 -15.57
N ASP A 317 -0.82 7.50 -16.54
CA ASP A 317 -0.23 6.18 -16.33
C ASP A 317 1.30 6.18 -16.10
N LEU A 318 1.98 7.34 -16.20
CA LEU A 318 3.46 7.41 -16.11
C LEU A 318 4.03 6.78 -14.84
N GLY A 319 3.42 7.06 -13.68
CA GLY A 319 3.88 6.51 -12.41
C GLY A 319 3.81 4.98 -12.37
N ALA A 320 2.68 4.42 -12.77
CA ALA A 320 2.48 2.97 -12.79
C ALA A 320 3.40 2.27 -13.81
N ARG A 321 3.56 2.86 -15.00
CA ARG A 321 4.50 2.33 -16.02
C ARG A 321 5.94 2.39 -15.53
N LEU A 322 6.38 3.51 -15.00
CA LEU A 322 7.73 3.68 -14.47
C LEU A 322 8.07 2.64 -13.39
N LEU A 323 7.14 2.38 -12.48
CA LEU A 323 7.37 1.41 -11.40
C LEU A 323 7.28 -0.04 -11.87
N SER A 324 6.56 -0.32 -12.97
CA SER A 324 6.37 -1.67 -13.50
C SER A 324 7.37 -2.08 -14.56
N THR A 325 8.07 -1.14 -15.21
CA THR A 325 9.04 -1.48 -16.26
C THR A 325 10.28 -2.20 -15.70
N ASP A 326 10.82 -3.12 -16.50
CA ASP A 326 12.14 -3.75 -16.29
C ASP A 326 13.18 -3.20 -17.27
N ASP A 327 12.77 -2.30 -18.16
CA ASP A 327 13.62 -1.64 -19.16
C ASP A 327 14.21 -0.35 -18.60
N VAL A 328 15.53 -0.28 -18.56
CA VAL A 328 16.28 0.89 -18.05
C VAL A 328 16.15 2.09 -18.99
N GLU A 329 16.05 1.86 -20.31
CA GLU A 329 15.90 2.94 -21.29
C GLU A 329 14.49 3.54 -21.23
N GLU A 330 13.46 2.72 -21.06
CA GLU A 330 12.08 3.21 -20.84
C GLU A 330 11.98 4.01 -19.53
N ALA A 331 12.71 3.60 -18.49
CA ALA A 331 12.68 4.26 -17.17
C ALA A 331 13.39 5.62 -17.16
N ALA A 332 14.37 5.85 -18.04
CA ALA A 332 15.17 7.08 -18.09
C ALA A 332 14.47 8.21 -18.83
#